data_9da070c190c15ee94caad1d13da06996
#
_entry.id   9da070c190c15ee94caad1d13da06996
#
_cell.length_a   1.000
_cell.length_b   1.000
_cell.length_c   1.000
_cell.angle_alpha   90.00
_cell.angle_beta   90.00
_cell.angle_gamma   90.00
#
_symmetry.space_group_name_H-M   'P 1'
#
loop_
_entity.id
_entity.type
_entity.pdbx_description
1 polymer ?
#
loop_
_entity_poly.entity_id
_entity_poly.type
_entity_poly.pdbx_seq_one_letter_code
_entity_poly.pdbx_strand_id
1 'polypeptide(L)'
;LGLDSIAVALVDGWQVANATRGTSIAYAAIFTLGGAIILGGLLSQGFTPFVIAAAGAFMLIGPAVLAGFFGIARAHEAGGKVGFGDTLRGFAAADPAVWVIALVCALLFMIFVTDAAILYSYMVGTAPVWLTELLPVSQGVLDFLLWGAVSGVVIAFMLFCVSAFSVPLLCERRAGLVNAVVASARIVFGNFLPAMAWAELLSALKIGSIFLLP
;
A
#
# COMPACT_ATOMS: atom_id res chain seq x y z
N LEU A 1 15.55 12.70 -9.40
CA LEU A 1 15.19 11.30 -9.64
C LEU A 1 15.32 11.01 -11.13
N GLY A 2 16.16 10.03 -11.51
CA GLY A 2 16.28 9.53 -12.88
C GLY A 2 15.78 8.08 -12.96
N LEU A 3 15.50 7.60 -14.16
CA LEU A 3 15.16 6.18 -14.38
C LEU A 3 16.29 5.25 -13.95
N ASP A 4 17.54 5.68 -14.11
CA ASP A 4 18.73 4.95 -13.65
C ASP A 4 18.73 4.76 -12.13
N SER A 5 18.28 5.78 -11.36
CA SER A 5 18.15 5.67 -9.90
C SER A 5 17.12 4.64 -9.46
N ILE A 6 16.05 4.45 -10.25
CA ILE A 6 15.04 3.43 -10.01
C ILE A 6 15.63 2.03 -10.24
N ALA A 7 16.39 1.86 -11.32
CA ALA A 7 17.02 0.58 -11.61
C ALA A 7 18.03 0.18 -10.52
N VAL A 8 18.86 1.12 -10.07
CA VAL A 8 19.82 0.89 -8.97
C VAL A 8 19.07 0.50 -7.70
N ALA A 9 18.03 1.26 -7.31
CA ALA A 9 17.25 0.99 -6.10
C ALA A 9 16.57 -0.41 -6.14
N LEU A 10 16.12 -0.86 -7.32
CA LEU A 10 15.55 -2.20 -7.50
C LEU A 10 16.60 -3.30 -7.32
N VAL A 11 17.79 -3.12 -7.92
CA VAL A 11 18.88 -4.09 -7.77
C VAL A 11 19.32 -4.19 -6.32
N ASP A 12 19.56 -3.07 -5.67
CA ASP A 12 19.97 -3.02 -4.27
C ASP A 12 18.89 -3.61 -3.35
N GLY A 13 17.62 -3.23 -3.56
CA GLY A 13 16.49 -3.78 -2.83
C GLY A 13 16.35 -5.28 -3.02
N TRP A 14 16.57 -5.79 -4.24
CA TRP A 14 16.55 -7.22 -4.52
C TRP A 14 17.68 -7.97 -3.83
N GLN A 15 18.89 -7.40 -3.80
CA GLN A 15 20.03 -7.99 -3.10
C GLN A 15 19.76 -8.11 -1.60
N VAL A 16 19.26 -7.03 -0.97
CA VAL A 16 18.87 -7.02 0.45
C VAL A 16 17.76 -8.05 0.71
N ALA A 17 16.71 -8.05 -0.11
CA ALA A 17 15.60 -9.00 0.02
C ALA A 17 16.07 -10.45 -0.11
N ASN A 18 16.97 -10.74 -1.04
CA ASN A 18 17.51 -12.08 -1.24
C ASN A 18 18.45 -12.50 -0.10
N ALA A 19 19.28 -11.59 0.41
CA ALA A 19 20.17 -11.84 1.55
C ALA A 19 19.38 -12.07 2.87
N THR A 20 18.24 -11.42 3.03
CA THR A 20 17.40 -11.48 4.25
C THR A 20 16.10 -12.23 4.04
N ARG A 21 15.97 -13.01 2.94
CA ARG A 21 14.70 -13.60 2.49
C ARG A 21 13.99 -14.42 3.57
N GLY A 22 14.69 -15.17 4.41
CA GLY A 22 14.07 -15.97 5.47
C GLY A 22 13.27 -15.09 6.45
N THR A 23 13.90 -14.03 6.97
CA THR A 23 13.28 -13.09 7.91
C THR A 23 12.22 -12.26 7.21
N SER A 24 12.50 -11.81 5.99
CA SER A 24 11.57 -10.98 5.21
C SER A 24 10.30 -11.74 4.84
N ILE A 25 10.40 -13.00 4.40
CA ILE A 25 9.26 -13.87 4.08
C ILE A 25 8.47 -14.19 5.36
N ALA A 26 9.13 -14.55 6.45
CA ALA A 26 8.47 -14.84 7.72
C ALA A 26 7.68 -13.63 8.24
N TYR A 27 8.27 -12.43 8.11
CA TYR A 27 7.61 -11.19 8.48
C TYR A 27 6.41 -10.87 7.56
N ALA A 28 6.59 -10.96 6.25
CA ALA A 28 5.51 -10.74 5.28
C ALA A 28 4.36 -11.75 5.45
N ALA A 29 4.68 -13.01 5.75
CA ALA A 29 3.69 -14.08 5.91
C ALA A 29 2.69 -13.78 7.03
N ILE A 30 3.09 -13.09 8.10
CA ILE A 30 2.20 -12.70 9.19
C ILE A 30 1.04 -11.84 8.65
N PHE A 31 1.36 -10.83 7.83
CA PHE A 31 0.37 -9.92 7.26
C PHE A 31 -0.44 -10.59 6.15
N THR A 32 0.20 -11.41 5.32
CA THR A 32 -0.47 -12.15 4.25
C THR A 32 -1.48 -13.15 4.82
N LEU A 33 -1.08 -13.94 5.83
CA LEU A 33 -1.98 -14.90 6.48
C LEU A 33 -3.08 -14.18 7.26
N GLY A 34 -2.76 -13.13 8.00
CA GLY A 34 -3.76 -12.32 8.70
C GLY A 34 -4.78 -11.72 7.74
N GLY A 35 -4.31 -11.16 6.62
CA GLY A 35 -5.17 -10.64 5.56
C GLY A 35 -6.05 -11.73 4.91
N ALA A 36 -5.45 -12.87 4.59
CA ALA A 36 -6.18 -14.00 3.99
C ALA A 36 -7.28 -14.54 4.93
N ILE A 37 -7.01 -14.64 6.23
CA ILE A 37 -8.00 -15.07 7.23
C ILE A 37 -9.15 -14.06 7.32
N ILE A 38 -8.85 -12.76 7.39
CA ILE A 38 -9.86 -11.71 7.49
C ILE A 38 -10.71 -11.66 6.22
N LEU A 39 -10.08 -11.57 5.05
CA LEU A 39 -10.77 -11.48 3.77
C LEU A 39 -11.55 -12.76 3.45
N GLY A 40 -10.94 -13.93 3.67
CA GLY A 40 -11.60 -15.22 3.49
C GLY A 40 -12.79 -15.41 4.43
N GLY A 41 -12.67 -14.97 5.68
CA GLY A 41 -13.77 -14.98 6.64
C GLY A 41 -14.93 -14.07 6.21
N LEU A 42 -14.64 -12.86 5.73
CA LEU A 42 -15.68 -11.93 5.23
C LEU A 42 -16.38 -12.49 3.98
N LEU A 43 -15.61 -13.05 3.04
CA LEU A 43 -16.16 -13.65 1.82
C LEU A 43 -17.03 -14.89 2.12
N SER A 44 -16.58 -15.76 3.02
CA SER A 44 -17.32 -16.98 3.38
C SER A 44 -18.64 -16.70 4.11
N GLN A 45 -18.78 -15.53 4.73
CA GLN A 45 -19.99 -15.10 5.41
C GLN A 45 -20.89 -14.19 4.54
N GLY A 46 -20.55 -13.97 3.27
CA GLY A 46 -21.32 -13.12 2.36
C GLY A 46 -21.16 -11.61 2.62
N PHE A 47 -20.19 -11.21 3.44
CA PHE A 47 -19.90 -9.80 3.71
C PHE A 47 -18.98 -9.17 2.65
N THR A 48 -19.26 -9.47 1.37
CA THR A 48 -18.45 -8.98 0.22
C THR A 48 -18.23 -7.46 0.21
N PRO A 49 -19.23 -6.59 0.52
CA PRO A 49 -19.00 -5.15 0.57
C PRO A 49 -17.95 -4.72 1.61
N PHE A 50 -17.83 -5.47 2.71
CA PHE A 50 -16.85 -5.18 3.77
C PHE A 50 -15.41 -5.57 3.40
N VAL A 51 -15.21 -6.36 2.34
CA VAL A 51 -13.87 -6.70 1.82
C VAL A 51 -13.11 -5.44 1.41
N ILE A 52 -13.80 -4.45 0.83
CA ILE A 52 -13.20 -3.17 0.45
C ILE A 52 -12.74 -2.40 1.70
N ALA A 53 -13.58 -2.34 2.73
CA ALA A 53 -13.23 -1.69 3.99
C ALA A 53 -12.07 -2.41 4.70
N ALA A 54 -12.06 -3.75 4.69
CA ALA A 54 -10.98 -4.55 5.25
C ALA A 54 -9.68 -4.37 4.46
N ALA A 55 -9.73 -4.33 3.13
CA ALA A 55 -8.57 -4.01 2.29
C ALA A 55 -7.99 -2.63 2.62
N GLY A 56 -8.84 -1.67 2.98
CA GLY A 56 -8.41 -0.35 3.43
C GLY A 56 -7.73 -0.35 4.79
N ALA A 57 -8.04 -1.27 5.67
CA ALA A 57 -7.31 -1.42 6.91
C ALA A 57 -5.82 -1.72 6.68
N PHE A 58 -5.47 -2.36 5.56
CA PHE A 58 -4.08 -2.56 5.15
C PHE A 58 -3.36 -1.25 4.79
N MET A 59 -4.08 -0.23 4.34
CA MET A 59 -3.51 1.11 4.11
C MET A 59 -3.05 1.75 5.42
N LEU A 60 -3.77 1.53 6.52
CA LEU A 60 -3.38 1.99 7.86
C LEU A 60 -2.15 1.24 8.37
N ILE A 61 -2.07 -0.06 8.10
CA ILE A 61 -0.97 -0.92 8.56
C ILE A 61 0.27 -0.77 7.66
N GLY A 62 0.10 -0.37 6.40
CA GLY A 62 1.17 -0.28 5.40
C GLY A 62 2.44 0.43 5.86
N PRO A 63 2.37 1.68 6.37
CA PRO A 63 3.55 2.39 6.89
C PRO A 63 4.22 1.67 8.06
N ALA A 64 3.44 1.01 8.91
CA ALA A 64 3.96 0.21 10.02
C ALA A 64 4.70 -1.03 9.49
N VAL A 65 4.11 -1.77 8.53
CA VAL A 65 4.77 -2.91 7.88
C VAL A 65 6.10 -2.48 7.27
N LEU A 66 6.14 -1.34 6.59
CA LEU A 66 7.39 -0.78 6.05
C LEU A 66 8.43 -0.51 7.15
N ALA A 67 8.05 0.01 8.30
CA ALA A 67 8.98 0.26 9.41
C ALA A 67 9.72 -1.01 9.85
N GLY A 68 9.04 -2.17 9.85
CA GLY A 68 9.68 -3.46 10.11
C GLY A 68 10.68 -3.87 9.03
N PHE A 69 10.35 -3.67 7.75
CA PHE A 69 11.29 -3.94 6.65
C PHE A 69 12.50 -2.99 6.69
N PHE A 70 12.33 -1.74 7.07
CA PHE A 70 13.45 -0.83 7.32
C PHE A 70 14.34 -1.30 8.48
N GLY A 71 13.78 -1.94 9.50
CA GLY A 71 14.55 -2.58 10.56
C GLY A 71 15.43 -3.72 10.05
N ILE A 72 14.87 -4.58 9.18
CA ILE A 72 15.61 -5.67 8.52
C ILE A 72 16.75 -5.11 7.66
N ALA A 73 16.47 -4.12 6.82
CA ALA A 73 17.46 -3.52 5.92
C ALA A 73 18.62 -2.90 6.72
N ARG A 74 18.33 -2.13 7.75
CA ARG A 74 19.35 -1.53 8.63
C ARG A 74 20.23 -2.58 9.33
N ALA A 75 19.63 -3.67 9.81
CA ALA A 75 20.39 -4.73 10.45
C ALA A 75 21.33 -5.44 9.45
N HIS A 76 20.89 -5.60 8.19
CA HIS A 76 21.70 -6.14 7.11
C HIS A 76 22.88 -5.22 6.76
N GLU A 77 22.62 -3.91 6.57
CA GLU A 77 23.64 -2.89 6.29
C GLU A 77 24.70 -2.77 7.40
N ALA A 78 24.28 -3.00 8.65
CA ALA A 78 25.20 -3.04 9.79
C ALA A 78 26.07 -4.32 9.83
N GLY A 79 25.93 -5.24 8.86
CA GLY A 79 26.70 -6.47 8.78
C GLY A 79 26.34 -7.53 9.83
N GLY A 80 25.23 -7.35 10.55
CA GLY A 80 24.76 -8.26 11.58
C GLY A 80 23.96 -9.45 11.02
N LYS A 81 23.77 -10.48 11.88
CA LYS A 81 22.80 -11.54 11.58
C LYS A 81 21.39 -10.95 11.73
N VAL A 82 20.65 -10.93 10.62
CA VAL A 82 19.28 -10.41 10.62
C VAL A 82 18.33 -11.44 11.23
N GLY A 83 17.58 -11.02 12.25
CA GLY A 83 16.58 -11.82 12.94
C GLY A 83 15.23 -11.13 13.06
N PHE A 84 14.23 -11.88 13.52
CA PHE A 84 12.88 -11.34 13.72
C PHE A 84 12.84 -10.17 14.73
N GLY A 85 13.77 -10.14 15.69
CA GLY A 85 13.92 -9.02 16.64
C GLY A 85 14.23 -7.68 15.98
N ASP A 86 14.84 -7.69 14.79
CA ASP A 86 15.19 -6.45 14.06
C ASP A 86 13.95 -5.79 13.42
N THR A 87 12.93 -6.58 13.09
CA THR A 87 11.63 -6.04 12.67
C THR A 87 10.99 -5.25 13.80
N LEU A 88 11.00 -5.80 15.02
CA LEU A 88 10.45 -5.12 16.21
C LEU A 88 11.26 -3.87 16.56
N ARG A 89 12.59 -3.93 16.43
CA ARG A 89 13.44 -2.74 16.57
C ARG A 89 13.15 -1.69 15.52
N GLY A 90 12.82 -2.11 14.28
CA GLY A 90 12.37 -1.22 13.22
C GLY A 90 11.13 -0.43 13.62
N PHE A 91 10.13 -1.09 14.20
CA PHE A 91 8.94 -0.42 14.76
C PHE A 91 9.29 0.55 15.88
N ALA A 92 10.08 0.11 16.85
CA ALA A 92 10.46 0.95 17.99
C ALA A 92 11.33 2.15 17.57
N ALA A 93 12.10 2.00 16.49
CA ALA A 93 12.96 3.05 15.96
C ALA A 93 12.22 4.02 15.02
N ALA A 94 11.03 3.66 14.50
CA ALA A 94 10.26 4.53 13.64
C ALA A 94 9.82 5.81 14.37
N ASP A 95 9.79 6.92 13.65
CA ASP A 95 9.29 8.18 14.20
C ASP A 95 7.77 8.07 14.44
N PRO A 96 7.24 8.58 15.56
CA PRO A 96 5.79 8.63 15.79
C PRO A 96 4.99 9.30 14.67
N ALA A 97 5.62 10.18 13.90
CA ALA A 97 5.03 10.82 12.71
C ALA A 97 4.65 9.81 11.60
N VAL A 98 5.24 8.61 11.56
CA VAL A 98 4.82 7.53 10.66
C VAL A 98 3.37 7.15 10.89
N TRP A 99 2.93 7.13 12.15
CA TRP A 99 1.53 6.83 12.51
C TRP A 99 0.56 7.95 12.09
N VAL A 100 1.04 9.20 12.10
CA VAL A 100 0.24 10.33 11.59
C VAL A 100 0.05 10.19 10.07
N ILE A 101 1.09 9.83 9.33
CA ILE A 101 0.96 9.53 7.88
C ILE A 101 0.01 8.35 7.65
N ALA A 102 0.12 7.29 8.45
CA ALA A 102 -0.77 6.14 8.37
C ALA A 102 -2.24 6.56 8.57
N LEU A 103 -2.50 7.41 9.56
CA LEU A 103 -3.85 7.96 9.80
C LEU A 103 -4.35 8.80 8.61
N VAL A 104 -3.51 9.67 8.05
CA VAL A 104 -3.87 10.47 6.86
C VAL A 104 -4.18 9.56 5.68
N CYS A 105 -3.38 8.52 5.44
CA CYS A 105 -3.64 7.54 4.40
C CYS A 105 -4.97 6.79 4.63
N ALA A 106 -5.25 6.41 5.87
CA ALA A 106 -6.52 5.77 6.24
C ALA A 106 -7.71 6.69 6.01
N LEU A 107 -7.61 7.98 6.35
CA LEU A 107 -8.67 8.95 6.11
C LEU A 107 -8.93 9.15 4.60
N LEU A 108 -7.89 9.30 3.80
CA LEU A 108 -8.02 9.39 2.34
C LEU A 108 -8.66 8.14 1.74
N PHE A 109 -8.29 6.97 2.26
CA PHE A 109 -8.90 5.71 1.85
C PHE A 109 -10.37 5.63 2.27
N MET A 110 -10.72 6.07 3.47
CA MET A 110 -12.12 6.13 3.92
C MET A 110 -12.98 7.07 3.06
N ILE A 111 -12.41 8.18 2.58
CA ILE A 111 -13.07 9.05 1.61
C ILE A 111 -13.36 8.27 0.32
N PHE A 112 -12.38 7.51 -0.19
CA PHE A 112 -12.59 6.66 -1.38
C PHE A 112 -13.68 5.61 -1.16
N VAL A 113 -13.67 4.90 -0.02
CA VAL A 113 -14.68 3.88 0.29
C VAL A 113 -16.08 4.49 0.35
N THR A 114 -16.20 5.68 0.97
CA THR A 114 -17.48 6.39 1.06
C THR A 114 -17.97 6.84 -0.32
N ASP A 115 -17.07 7.40 -1.14
CA ASP A 115 -17.37 7.79 -2.51
C ASP A 115 -17.81 6.57 -3.36
N ALA A 116 -17.07 5.47 -3.28
CA ALA A 116 -17.42 4.23 -3.98
C ALA A 116 -18.78 3.67 -3.53
N ALA A 117 -19.09 3.74 -2.23
CA ALA A 117 -20.39 3.29 -1.72
C ALA A 117 -21.55 4.17 -2.23
N ILE A 118 -21.35 5.49 -2.29
CA ILE A 118 -22.34 6.43 -2.86
C ILE A 118 -22.55 6.16 -4.36
N LEU A 119 -21.46 6.04 -5.12
CA LEU A 119 -21.51 5.75 -6.55
C LEU A 119 -22.21 4.41 -6.81
N TYR A 120 -21.89 3.38 -6.03
CA TYR A 120 -22.52 2.07 -6.12
C TYR A 120 -24.03 2.16 -5.89
N SER A 121 -24.43 2.79 -4.79
CA SER A 121 -25.83 2.96 -4.42
C SER A 121 -26.64 3.74 -5.50
N TYR A 122 -26.01 4.75 -6.12
CA TYR A 122 -26.66 5.57 -7.14
C TYR A 122 -26.74 4.91 -8.51
N MET A 123 -25.68 4.18 -8.93
CA MET A 123 -25.57 3.65 -10.30
C MET A 123 -26.02 2.19 -10.42
N VAL A 124 -25.80 1.39 -9.38
CA VAL A 124 -26.08 -0.05 -9.40
C VAL A 124 -27.31 -0.40 -8.56
N GLY A 125 -27.51 0.33 -7.44
CA GLY A 125 -28.63 0.13 -6.52
C GLY A 125 -28.18 -0.40 -5.16
N THR A 126 -29.17 -0.68 -4.29
CA THR A 126 -28.92 -1.10 -2.89
C THR A 126 -28.90 -2.60 -2.68
N ALA A 127 -29.19 -3.40 -3.71
CA ALA A 127 -29.18 -4.85 -3.59
C ALA A 127 -27.74 -5.37 -3.47
N PRO A 128 -27.47 -6.33 -2.56
CA PRO A 128 -26.17 -6.98 -2.51
C PRO A 128 -25.98 -7.78 -3.80
N VAL A 129 -24.92 -7.48 -4.54
CA VAL A 129 -24.56 -8.17 -5.77
C VAL A 129 -23.41 -9.12 -5.46
N TRP A 130 -23.62 -10.40 -5.72
CA TRP A 130 -22.55 -11.39 -5.64
C TRP A 130 -21.58 -11.20 -6.81
N LEU A 131 -20.30 -11.54 -6.61
CA LEU A 131 -19.28 -11.47 -7.66
C LEU A 131 -19.70 -12.18 -8.97
N THR A 132 -20.51 -13.24 -8.85
CA THR A 132 -21.07 -14.00 -9.99
C THR A 132 -22.20 -13.26 -10.71
N GLU A 133 -22.82 -12.27 -10.10
CA GLU A 133 -23.92 -11.48 -10.66
C GLU A 133 -23.44 -10.19 -11.33
N LEU A 134 -22.14 -9.89 -11.25
CA LEU A 134 -21.51 -8.79 -12.00
C LEU A 134 -21.47 -9.08 -13.52
N LEU A 135 -21.80 -10.29 -13.95
CA LEU A 135 -21.95 -10.68 -15.35
C LEU A 135 -23.39 -11.17 -15.61
N PRO A 136 -24.15 -10.59 -16.55
CA PRO A 136 -23.74 -9.67 -17.62
C PRO A 136 -23.63 -8.21 -17.13
N VAL A 137 -22.61 -7.51 -17.63
CA VAL A 137 -22.28 -6.14 -17.24
C VAL A 137 -23.39 -5.20 -17.70
N SER A 138 -24.17 -4.66 -16.76
CA SER A 138 -25.17 -3.62 -17.04
C SER A 138 -24.51 -2.26 -17.26
N GLN A 139 -25.20 -1.32 -17.94
CA GLN A 139 -24.69 0.02 -18.12
C GLN A 139 -24.37 0.72 -16.79
N GLY A 140 -25.20 0.52 -15.75
CA GLY A 140 -24.94 1.07 -14.42
C GLY A 140 -23.66 0.53 -13.77
N VAL A 141 -23.32 -0.75 -13.99
CA VAL A 141 -22.07 -1.34 -13.54
C VAL A 141 -20.88 -0.75 -14.29
N LEU A 142 -21.00 -0.51 -15.62
CA LEU A 142 -19.94 0.12 -16.39
C LEU A 142 -19.69 1.57 -15.93
N ASP A 143 -20.73 2.34 -15.70
CA ASP A 143 -20.64 3.71 -15.22
C ASP A 143 -20.01 3.75 -13.82
N PHE A 144 -20.41 2.83 -12.92
CA PHE A 144 -19.80 2.67 -11.62
C PHE A 144 -18.30 2.35 -11.69
N LEU A 145 -17.92 1.41 -12.56
CA LEU A 145 -16.51 1.05 -12.75
C LEU A 145 -15.70 2.22 -13.31
N LEU A 146 -16.26 2.96 -14.26
CA LEU A 146 -15.59 4.12 -14.86
C LEU A 146 -15.36 5.23 -13.81
N TRP A 147 -16.42 5.67 -13.15
CA TRP A 147 -16.33 6.76 -12.18
C TRP A 147 -15.56 6.34 -10.92
N GLY A 148 -15.75 5.10 -10.46
CA GLY A 148 -14.95 4.54 -9.38
C GLY A 148 -13.46 4.41 -9.72
N ALA A 149 -13.12 4.11 -10.97
CA ALA A 149 -11.73 4.13 -11.42
C ALA A 149 -11.16 5.56 -11.44
N VAL A 150 -11.92 6.54 -11.91
CA VAL A 150 -11.49 7.96 -11.93
C VAL A 150 -11.24 8.46 -10.51
N SER A 151 -12.19 8.29 -9.60
CA SER A 151 -12.02 8.70 -8.19
C SER A 151 -10.89 7.92 -7.52
N GLY A 152 -10.78 6.61 -7.80
CA GLY A 152 -9.73 5.75 -7.30
C GLY A 152 -8.33 6.21 -7.71
N VAL A 153 -8.14 6.58 -8.98
CA VAL A 153 -6.86 7.12 -9.48
C VAL A 153 -6.50 8.44 -8.79
N VAL A 154 -7.47 9.35 -8.61
CA VAL A 154 -7.23 10.63 -7.92
C VAL A 154 -6.80 10.39 -6.47
N ILE A 155 -7.50 9.55 -5.74
CA ILE A 155 -7.17 9.24 -4.34
C ILE A 155 -5.84 8.48 -4.24
N ALA A 156 -5.60 7.51 -5.13
CA ALA A 156 -4.33 6.79 -5.18
C ALA A 156 -3.15 7.72 -5.45
N PHE A 157 -3.33 8.70 -6.35
CA PHE A 157 -2.31 9.71 -6.61
C PHE A 157 -2.06 10.60 -5.37
N MET A 158 -3.10 11.03 -4.66
CA MET A 158 -2.96 11.77 -3.41
C MET A 158 -2.23 10.96 -2.34
N LEU A 159 -2.61 9.70 -2.17
CA LEU A 159 -1.93 8.77 -1.26
C LEU A 159 -0.45 8.62 -1.61
N PHE A 160 -0.15 8.46 -2.90
CA PHE A 160 1.21 8.35 -3.39
C PHE A 160 2.01 9.63 -3.10
N CYS A 161 1.47 10.81 -3.39
CA CYS A 161 2.13 12.09 -3.10
C CYS A 161 2.45 12.25 -1.61
N VAL A 162 1.56 11.81 -0.72
CA VAL A 162 1.73 11.95 0.73
C VAL A 162 2.69 10.90 1.28
N SER A 163 2.65 9.66 0.82
CA SER A 163 3.30 8.53 1.50
C SER A 163 4.57 8.02 0.84
N ALA A 164 4.72 8.14 -0.49
CA ALA A 164 5.76 7.43 -1.24
C ALA A 164 7.20 7.70 -0.77
N PHE A 165 7.52 8.94 -0.46
CA PHE A 165 8.86 9.35 -0.01
C PHE A 165 8.86 9.84 1.43
N SER A 166 7.71 10.23 1.99
CA SER A 166 7.64 10.67 3.39
C SER A 166 7.85 9.52 4.37
N VAL A 167 7.28 8.35 4.11
CA VAL A 167 7.41 7.18 4.99
C VAL A 167 8.88 6.75 5.15
N PRO A 168 9.67 6.55 4.07
CA PRO A 168 11.10 6.30 4.18
C PRO A 168 11.85 7.36 4.98
N LEU A 169 11.60 8.65 4.71
CA LEU A 169 12.26 9.76 5.41
C LEU A 169 11.98 9.77 6.92
N LEU A 170 10.74 9.44 7.30
CA LEU A 170 10.34 9.34 8.71
C LEU A 170 10.87 8.07 9.37
N CYS A 171 10.86 6.94 8.69
CA CYS A 171 11.43 5.70 9.20
C CYS A 171 12.94 5.85 9.49
N GLU A 172 13.65 6.62 8.67
CA GLU A 172 15.07 6.94 8.88
C GLU A 172 15.33 8.16 9.77
N ARG A 173 14.28 8.81 10.27
CA ARG A 173 14.33 10.03 11.09
C ARG A 173 15.14 11.18 10.44
N ARG A 174 15.12 11.24 9.09
CA ARG A 174 15.84 12.28 8.32
C ARG A 174 15.09 13.61 8.24
N ALA A 175 13.78 13.59 8.52
CA ALA A 175 12.93 14.78 8.45
C ALA A 175 11.80 14.69 9.47
N GLY A 176 11.28 15.82 9.92
CA GLY A 176 10.02 15.86 10.67
C GLY A 176 8.82 15.74 9.72
N LEU A 177 7.62 15.48 10.28
CA LEU A 177 6.39 15.18 9.55
C LEU A 177 6.13 16.12 8.37
N VAL A 178 6.06 17.42 8.63
CA VAL A 178 5.73 18.43 7.61
C VAL A 178 6.77 18.46 6.49
N ASN A 179 8.06 18.45 6.87
CA ASN A 179 9.16 18.48 5.91
C ASN A 179 9.19 17.20 5.07
N ALA A 180 8.89 16.04 5.65
CA ALA A 180 8.84 14.78 4.95
C ALA A 180 7.71 14.77 3.89
N VAL A 181 6.49 15.22 4.25
CA VAL A 181 5.35 15.31 3.33
C VAL A 181 5.62 16.33 2.22
N VAL A 182 6.14 17.51 2.56
CA VAL A 182 6.51 18.54 1.57
C VAL A 182 7.60 18.03 0.63
N ALA A 183 8.61 17.34 1.16
CA ALA A 183 9.65 16.73 0.34
C ALA A 183 9.08 15.66 -0.61
N SER A 184 8.19 14.79 -0.11
CA SER A 184 7.52 13.77 -0.92
C SER A 184 6.75 14.40 -2.08
N ALA A 185 5.89 15.38 -1.79
CA ALA A 185 5.14 16.10 -2.81
C ALA A 185 6.07 16.80 -3.83
N ARG A 186 7.11 17.50 -3.37
CA ARG A 186 8.08 18.15 -4.25
C ARG A 186 8.81 17.17 -5.16
N ILE A 187 9.18 16.00 -4.65
CA ILE A 187 9.83 14.95 -5.45
C ILE A 187 8.88 14.44 -6.52
N VAL A 188 7.61 14.16 -6.17
CA VAL A 188 6.61 13.67 -7.12
C VAL A 188 6.33 14.69 -8.21
N PHE A 189 6.05 15.94 -7.85
CA PHE A 189 5.74 16.98 -8.83
C PHE A 189 6.97 17.46 -9.61
N GLY A 190 8.14 17.53 -8.98
CA GLY A 190 9.38 17.95 -9.64
C GLY A 190 9.99 16.89 -10.56
N ASN A 191 9.62 15.62 -10.38
CA ASN A 191 10.10 14.48 -11.18
C ASN A 191 8.92 13.59 -11.59
N PHE A 192 7.88 14.18 -12.17
CA PHE A 192 6.59 13.52 -12.37
C PHE A 192 6.72 12.20 -13.15
N LEU A 193 7.41 12.19 -14.30
CA LEU A 193 7.57 10.99 -15.11
C LEU A 193 8.31 9.84 -14.39
N PRO A 194 9.48 10.06 -13.77
CA PRO A 194 10.13 9.01 -12.98
C PRO A 194 9.30 8.56 -11.78
N ALA A 195 8.57 9.48 -11.12
CA ALA A 195 7.72 9.14 -9.99
C ALA A 195 6.54 8.28 -10.41
N MET A 196 5.91 8.59 -11.55
CA MET A 196 4.83 7.77 -12.12
C MET A 196 5.34 6.41 -12.61
N ALA A 197 6.50 6.36 -13.25
CA ALA A 197 7.13 5.08 -13.62
C ALA A 197 7.38 4.19 -12.40
N TRP A 198 7.79 4.78 -11.28
CA TRP A 198 7.94 4.06 -10.01
C TRP A 198 6.59 3.56 -9.47
N ALA A 199 5.55 4.40 -9.50
CA ALA A 199 4.20 4.03 -9.06
C ALA A 199 3.62 2.88 -9.90
N GLU A 200 3.76 2.95 -11.22
CA GLU A 200 3.32 1.90 -12.15
C GLU A 200 4.07 0.59 -11.93
N LEU A 201 5.39 0.66 -11.74
CA LEU A 201 6.20 -0.52 -11.45
C LEU A 201 5.76 -1.21 -10.15
N LEU A 202 5.53 -0.44 -9.07
CA LEU A 202 5.02 -0.98 -7.82
C LEU A 202 3.62 -1.59 -7.98
N SER A 203 2.76 -0.96 -8.77
CA SER A 203 1.42 -1.46 -9.06
C SER A 203 1.47 -2.75 -9.87
N ALA A 204 2.32 -2.80 -10.90
CA ALA A 204 2.54 -3.99 -11.73
C ALA A 204 3.08 -5.17 -10.90
N LEU A 205 4.03 -4.93 -9.99
CA LEU A 205 4.54 -5.96 -9.08
C LEU A 205 3.46 -6.49 -8.13
N LYS A 206 2.58 -5.60 -7.60
CA LYS A 206 1.45 -6.01 -6.75
C LYS A 206 0.45 -6.85 -7.52
N ILE A 207 0.03 -6.38 -8.70
CA ILE A 207 -0.92 -7.10 -9.56
C ILE A 207 -0.32 -8.43 -10.00
N GLY A 208 0.93 -8.43 -10.47
CA GLY A 208 1.64 -9.64 -10.85
C GLY A 208 1.74 -10.66 -9.72
N SER A 209 1.97 -10.21 -8.48
CA SER A 209 2.00 -11.12 -7.33
C SER A 209 0.64 -11.77 -7.03
N ILE A 210 -0.47 -11.07 -7.28
CA ILE A 210 -1.83 -11.63 -7.10
C ILE A 210 -2.10 -12.73 -8.13
N PHE A 211 -1.65 -12.55 -9.39
CA PHE A 211 -1.82 -13.56 -10.44
C PHE A 211 -0.87 -14.76 -10.32
N LEU A 212 0.23 -14.62 -9.55
CA LEU A 212 1.20 -15.70 -9.31
C LEU A 212 0.87 -16.53 -8.07
N LEU A 213 -0.11 -16.11 -7.25
CA LEU A 213 -0.67 -16.92 -6.17
C LEU A 213 -1.79 -17.78 -6.75
N PRO A 214 -1.61 -19.11 -6.81
CA PRO A 214 -2.64 -20.05 -7.29
C PRO A 214 -3.85 -20.08 -6.37
#